data_835cdc6865b2827ca58dc8e2fdb7fc7b
#
_entry.id   835cdc6865b2827ca58dc8e2fdb7fc7b
#
_cell.length_a   1.000
_cell.length_b   1.000
_cell.length_c   1.000
_cell.angle_alpha   90.00
_cell.angle_beta   90.00
_cell.angle_gamma   90.00
#
_symmetry.space_group_name_H-M   'P 1'
#
loop_
_entity.id
_entity.type
_entity.pdbx_description
1 polymer ?
#
loop_
_entity_poly.entity_id
_entity_poly.type
_entity_poly.pdbx_seq_one_letter_code
_entity_poly.pdbx_strand_id
1 'polypeptide(L)'
;MTDEERKSVASEYLKALDTGKDIFHLFDEDAEVFFPNWGVARGVEEYTKLFSDLGALVEDFKHHHAYINWIIQGDMVVAEGSSEGKLKSGETWSDSKWCDVFEIRDGKIKRLYIYLDPEYSRY
;
A
#
# COMPACT_ATOMS: atom_id res chain seq x y z
N MET A 1 -3.89 10.92 17.89
CA MET A 1 -4.74 10.07 17.02
C MET A 1 -5.19 8.84 17.78
N THR A 2 -6.45 8.44 17.57
CA THR A 2 -6.97 7.17 18.07
C THR A 2 -6.58 6.03 17.13
N ASP A 3 -6.74 4.79 17.59
CA ASP A 3 -6.55 3.61 16.74
C ASP A 3 -7.49 3.63 15.53
N GLU A 4 -8.75 4.05 15.74
CA GLU A 4 -9.73 4.14 14.67
C GLU A 4 -9.35 5.20 13.62
N GLU A 5 -8.81 6.32 14.06
CA GLU A 5 -8.32 7.35 13.14
C GLU A 5 -7.15 6.85 12.30
N ARG A 6 -6.20 6.12 12.90
CA ARG A 6 -5.08 5.52 12.17
C ARG A 6 -5.54 4.47 11.19
N LYS A 7 -6.45 3.60 11.62
CA LYS A 7 -7.05 2.59 10.73
C LYS A 7 -7.75 3.24 9.54
N SER A 8 -8.44 4.35 9.79
CA SER A 8 -9.15 5.09 8.73
C SER A 8 -8.19 5.62 7.66
N VAL A 9 -7.04 6.16 8.06
CA VAL A 9 -6.01 6.63 7.11
C VAL A 9 -5.50 5.47 6.26
N ALA A 10 -5.13 4.35 6.88
CA ALA A 10 -4.65 3.17 6.16
C ALA A 10 -5.72 2.59 5.23
N SER A 11 -6.97 2.52 5.69
CA SER A 11 -8.09 2.03 4.89
C SER A 11 -8.37 2.93 3.68
N GLU A 12 -8.29 4.25 3.88
CA GLU A 12 -8.46 5.21 2.79
C GLU A 12 -7.39 5.02 1.71
N TYR A 13 -6.12 4.80 2.13
CA TYR A 13 -5.02 4.50 1.21
C TYR A 13 -5.33 3.26 0.36
N LEU A 14 -5.72 2.16 1.00
CA LEU A 14 -6.01 0.91 0.29
C LEU A 14 -7.15 1.08 -0.71
N LYS A 15 -8.23 1.75 -0.31
CA LYS A 15 -9.38 1.98 -1.18
C LYS A 15 -9.07 2.93 -2.33
N ALA A 16 -8.32 3.99 -2.06
CA ALA A 16 -7.93 4.94 -3.09
C ALA A 16 -7.02 4.29 -4.12
N LEU A 17 -6.08 3.46 -3.67
CA LEU A 17 -5.20 2.72 -4.57
C LEU A 17 -6.00 1.82 -5.52
N ASP A 18 -6.99 1.11 -4.99
CA ASP A 18 -7.83 0.19 -5.77
C ASP A 18 -8.73 0.90 -6.79
N THR A 19 -9.07 2.16 -6.54
CA THR A 19 -9.97 2.93 -7.40
C THR A 19 -9.26 3.97 -8.27
N GLY A 20 -7.93 4.00 -8.23
CA GLY A 20 -7.13 4.94 -9.00
C GLY A 20 -7.24 6.39 -8.55
N LYS A 21 -7.68 6.61 -7.32
CA LYS A 21 -7.77 7.96 -6.74
C LYS A 21 -6.44 8.39 -6.15
N ASP A 22 -6.29 9.69 -5.90
CA ASP A 22 -5.08 10.22 -5.27
C ASP A 22 -4.86 9.64 -3.89
N ILE A 23 -3.63 9.15 -3.65
CA ILE A 23 -3.18 8.65 -2.35
C ILE A 23 -2.19 9.60 -1.67
N PHE A 24 -1.60 10.54 -2.42
CA PHE A 24 -0.43 11.29 -1.95
C PHE A 24 -0.76 12.29 -0.85
N HIS A 25 -2.00 12.75 -0.78
CA HIS A 25 -2.45 13.62 0.31
C HIS A 25 -2.43 12.92 1.68
N LEU A 26 -2.36 11.59 1.69
CA LEU A 26 -2.31 10.79 2.92
C LEU A 26 -0.88 10.65 3.48
N PHE A 27 0.13 10.98 2.68
CA PHE A 27 1.53 10.79 3.02
C PHE A 27 2.17 12.08 3.51
N ASP A 28 3.05 11.94 4.52
CA ASP A 28 3.97 13.00 4.88
C ASP A 28 4.96 13.24 3.74
N GLU A 29 5.40 14.50 3.55
CA GLU A 29 6.33 14.83 2.48
C GLU A 29 7.68 14.11 2.60
N ASP A 30 8.06 13.71 3.83
CA ASP A 30 9.30 12.99 4.12
C ASP A 30 9.08 11.47 4.26
N ALA A 31 7.90 10.97 3.89
CA ALA A 31 7.57 9.56 4.07
C ALA A 31 8.51 8.61 3.34
N GLU A 32 8.67 7.42 3.92
CA GLU A 32 9.40 6.32 3.29
C GLU A 32 8.42 5.25 2.85
N VAL A 33 8.61 4.73 1.63
CA VAL A 33 7.80 3.62 1.09
C VAL A 33 8.75 2.53 0.60
N PHE A 34 8.57 1.31 1.12
CA PHE A 34 9.30 0.14 0.67
C PHE A 34 8.40 -0.75 -0.19
N PHE A 35 8.93 -1.20 -1.33
CA PHE A 35 8.28 -2.19 -2.19
C PHE A 35 9.30 -3.27 -2.57
N PRO A 36 8.94 -4.58 -2.51
CA PRO A 36 9.86 -5.68 -2.83
C PRO A 36 10.47 -5.52 -4.23
N ASN A 37 11.75 -5.78 -4.35
CA ASN A 37 12.59 -5.63 -5.56
C ASN A 37 12.86 -4.18 -5.98
N TRP A 38 12.10 -3.22 -5.48
CA TRP A 38 12.26 -1.80 -5.85
C TRP A 38 12.98 -0.99 -4.76
N GLY A 39 13.05 -1.54 -3.53
CA GLY A 39 13.72 -0.88 -2.42
C GLY A 39 12.91 0.19 -1.73
N VAL A 40 13.59 1.16 -1.12
CA VAL A 40 12.97 2.24 -0.34
C VAL A 40 13.00 3.54 -1.13
N ALA A 41 11.82 4.14 -1.27
CA ALA A 41 11.64 5.48 -1.83
C ALA A 41 11.42 6.45 -0.68
N ARG A 42 12.19 7.55 -0.62
CA ARG A 42 12.11 8.56 0.43
C ARG A 42 11.73 9.90 -0.14
N GLY A 43 10.71 10.53 0.45
CA GLY A 43 10.26 11.86 0.07
C GLY A 43 9.35 11.85 -1.14
N VAL A 44 8.66 12.98 -1.36
CA VAL A 44 7.59 13.13 -2.35
C VAL A 44 8.03 12.70 -3.75
N GLU A 45 9.20 13.15 -4.18
CA GLU A 45 9.65 12.85 -5.55
C GLU A 45 9.85 11.37 -5.77
N GLU A 46 10.51 10.69 -4.81
CA GLU A 46 10.82 9.27 -4.94
C GLU A 46 9.58 8.38 -4.78
N TYR A 47 8.75 8.62 -3.76
CA TYR A 47 7.59 7.73 -3.59
C TYR A 47 6.51 7.96 -4.65
N THR A 48 6.38 9.19 -5.15
CA THR A 48 5.45 9.47 -6.26
C THR A 48 5.89 8.71 -7.51
N LYS A 49 7.20 8.71 -7.80
CA LYS A 49 7.75 7.95 -8.92
C LYS A 49 7.53 6.46 -8.75
N LEU A 50 7.77 5.93 -7.55
CA LEU A 50 7.56 4.51 -7.25
C LEU A 50 6.13 4.08 -7.58
N PHE A 51 5.14 4.79 -7.04
CA PHE A 51 3.74 4.45 -7.28
C PHE A 51 3.33 4.65 -8.74
N SER A 52 3.86 5.67 -9.41
CA SER A 52 3.60 5.90 -10.83
C SER A 52 4.15 4.76 -11.68
N ASP A 53 5.38 4.33 -11.42
CA ASP A 53 6.02 3.25 -12.17
C ASP A 53 5.32 1.91 -11.93
N LEU A 54 4.92 1.63 -10.68
CA LEU A 54 4.13 0.43 -10.36
C LEU A 54 2.78 0.46 -11.06
N GLY A 55 2.09 1.59 -11.01
CA GLY A 55 0.79 1.75 -11.65
C GLY A 55 0.84 1.55 -13.18
N ALA A 56 1.97 1.88 -13.79
CA ALA A 56 2.17 1.68 -15.22
C ALA A 56 2.23 0.20 -15.62
N LEU A 57 2.52 -0.71 -14.67
CA LEU A 57 2.57 -2.15 -14.91
C LEU A 57 1.22 -2.83 -14.71
N VAL A 58 0.28 -2.19 -14.03
CA VAL A 58 -0.96 -2.79 -13.56
C VAL A 58 -2.13 -2.34 -14.42
N GLU A 59 -2.93 -3.29 -14.92
CA GLU A 59 -4.17 -3.01 -15.62
C GLU A 59 -5.34 -2.95 -14.66
N ASP A 60 -5.39 -3.87 -13.68
CA ASP A 60 -6.45 -3.93 -12.67
C ASP A 60 -5.87 -4.49 -11.37
N PHE A 61 -6.32 -3.96 -10.24
CA PHE A 61 -5.83 -4.37 -8.94
C PHE A 61 -6.88 -4.11 -7.88
N LYS A 62 -7.05 -5.06 -6.96
CA LYS A 62 -8.04 -4.94 -5.91
C LYS A 62 -7.62 -5.72 -4.67
N HIS A 63 -7.61 -5.04 -3.52
CA HIS A 63 -7.52 -5.72 -2.22
C HIS A 63 -8.89 -6.29 -1.85
N HIS A 64 -8.92 -7.45 -1.18
CA HIS A 64 -10.15 -8.06 -0.67
C HIS A 64 -10.50 -7.42 0.68
N HIS A 65 -11.15 -6.26 0.66
CA HIS A 65 -11.38 -5.43 1.85
C HIS A 65 -12.17 -6.12 2.95
N ALA A 66 -13.05 -7.07 2.62
CA ALA A 66 -13.85 -7.78 3.61
C ALA A 66 -13.04 -8.71 4.52
N TYR A 67 -11.81 -9.03 4.14
CA TYR A 67 -10.99 -10.05 4.80
C TYR A 67 -9.64 -9.52 5.28
N ILE A 68 -9.55 -8.22 5.57
CA ILE A 68 -8.31 -7.63 6.07
C ILE A 68 -8.23 -7.83 7.58
N ASN A 69 -7.10 -8.38 8.05
CA ASN A 69 -6.75 -8.43 9.45
C ASN A 69 -5.99 -7.17 9.84
N TRP A 70 -6.41 -6.52 10.90
CA TRP A 70 -5.82 -5.28 11.39
C TRP A 70 -5.16 -5.48 12.74
N ILE A 71 -3.93 -5.00 12.90
CA ILE A 71 -3.21 -4.96 14.17
C ILE A 71 -2.72 -3.54 14.36
N ILE A 72 -3.12 -2.90 15.47
CA ILE A 72 -2.77 -1.52 15.75
C ILE A 72 -2.13 -1.42 17.11
N GLN A 73 -0.96 -0.82 17.17
CA GLN A 73 -0.25 -0.59 18.42
C GLN A 73 0.54 0.72 18.34
N GLY A 74 0.23 1.69 19.19
CA GLY A 74 0.86 3.01 19.13
C GLY A 74 0.62 3.65 17.77
N ASP A 75 1.69 4.09 17.12
CA ASP A 75 1.64 4.71 15.80
C ASP A 75 1.59 3.69 14.65
N MET A 76 1.72 2.40 14.97
CA MET A 76 1.86 1.35 13.97
C MET A 76 0.52 0.72 13.63
N VAL A 77 0.28 0.57 12.33
CA VAL A 77 -0.89 -0.13 11.80
C VAL A 77 -0.39 -1.22 10.86
N VAL A 78 -0.80 -2.45 11.12
CA VAL A 78 -0.52 -3.58 10.24
C VAL A 78 -1.84 -4.04 9.63
N ALA A 79 -1.85 -4.15 8.31
CA ALA A 79 -2.99 -4.68 7.57
C ALA A 79 -2.48 -5.86 6.73
N GLU A 80 -3.14 -7.01 6.82
CA GLU A 80 -2.79 -8.17 6.00
C GLU A 80 -4.04 -8.76 5.36
N GLY A 81 -3.87 -9.32 4.17
CA GLY A 81 -4.98 -9.93 3.46
C GLY A 81 -4.55 -10.52 2.14
N SER A 82 -5.49 -10.58 1.22
CA SER A 82 -5.25 -11.06 -0.14
C SER A 82 -5.70 -10.04 -1.17
N SER A 83 -5.24 -10.22 -2.40
CA SER A 83 -5.56 -9.34 -3.52
C SER A 83 -5.76 -10.13 -4.79
N GLU A 84 -6.39 -9.50 -5.77
CA GLU A 84 -6.52 -9.99 -7.13
C GLU A 84 -6.15 -8.88 -8.11
N GLY A 85 -5.81 -9.26 -9.32
CA GLY A 85 -5.48 -8.26 -10.33
C GLY A 85 -4.97 -8.82 -11.62
N LYS A 86 -4.55 -7.89 -12.49
CA LYS A 86 -4.01 -8.19 -13.80
C LYS A 86 -2.93 -7.17 -14.15
N LEU A 87 -1.80 -7.67 -14.63
CA LEU A 87 -0.74 -6.81 -15.18
C LEU A 87 -1.04 -6.52 -16.66
N LYS A 88 -0.49 -5.44 -17.17
CA LYS A 88 -0.58 -5.09 -18.59
C LYS A 88 0.05 -6.15 -19.50
N SER A 89 0.98 -6.95 -18.95
CA SER A 89 1.56 -8.11 -19.63
C SER A 89 0.57 -9.25 -19.86
N GLY A 90 -0.59 -9.22 -19.16
CA GLY A 90 -1.60 -10.27 -19.23
C GLY A 90 -1.59 -11.24 -18.06
N GLU A 91 -0.54 -11.23 -17.22
CA GLU A 91 -0.49 -12.07 -16.02
C GLU A 91 -1.59 -11.68 -15.05
N THR A 92 -2.27 -12.69 -14.47
CA THR A 92 -3.35 -12.48 -13.51
C THR A 92 -3.08 -13.21 -12.21
N TRP A 93 -3.69 -12.73 -11.13
CA TRP A 93 -3.70 -13.44 -9.84
C TRP A 93 -5.05 -13.20 -9.16
N SER A 94 -5.48 -14.17 -8.33
CA SER A 94 -6.79 -14.11 -7.65
C SER A 94 -6.69 -14.20 -6.14
N ASP A 95 -5.54 -14.60 -5.59
CA ASP A 95 -5.37 -14.80 -4.14
C ASP A 95 -3.90 -14.62 -3.75
N SER A 96 -3.35 -13.46 -4.04
CA SER A 96 -1.99 -13.11 -3.65
C SER A 96 -2.01 -12.48 -2.26
N LYS A 97 -1.14 -12.97 -1.35
CA LYS A 97 -1.06 -12.46 0.02
C LYS A 97 -0.24 -11.18 0.06
N TRP A 98 -0.68 -10.26 0.90
CA TRP A 98 0.02 -9.00 1.13
C TRP A 98 -0.02 -8.63 2.60
N CYS A 99 0.96 -7.86 3.02
CA CYS A 99 1.01 -7.29 4.38
C CYS A 99 1.62 -5.91 4.28
N ASP A 100 0.88 -4.91 4.73
CA ASP A 100 1.34 -3.52 4.76
C ASP A 100 1.58 -3.10 6.20
N VAL A 101 2.76 -2.55 6.47
CA VAL A 101 3.13 -2.03 7.79
C VAL A 101 3.24 -0.51 7.67
N PHE A 102 2.32 0.19 8.35
CA PHE A 102 2.24 1.64 8.35
C PHE A 102 2.74 2.21 9.67
N GLU A 103 3.44 3.32 9.59
CA GLU A 103 3.62 4.22 10.72
C GLU A 103 2.81 5.48 10.42
N ILE A 104 1.82 5.78 11.28
CA ILE A 104 0.88 6.89 11.05
C ILE A 104 0.87 7.79 12.26
N ARG A 105 1.27 9.06 12.07
CA ARG A 105 1.30 10.09 13.10
C ARG A 105 0.81 11.40 12.49
N ASP A 106 0.17 12.22 13.33
CA ASP A 106 -0.28 13.56 12.92
C ASP A 106 -1.15 13.54 11.66
N GLY A 107 -1.98 12.49 11.52
CA GLY A 107 -2.90 12.35 10.40
C GLY A 107 -2.26 11.91 9.09
N LYS A 108 -0.96 11.56 9.09
CA LYS A 108 -0.22 11.26 7.86
C LYS A 108 0.53 9.95 7.98
N ILE A 109 0.70 9.27 6.84
CA ILE A 109 1.56 8.09 6.73
C ILE A 109 3.01 8.59 6.69
N LYS A 110 3.78 8.20 7.70
CA LYS A 110 5.21 8.53 7.81
C LYS A 110 6.08 7.45 7.17
N ARG A 111 5.57 6.22 7.17
CA ARG A 111 6.29 5.07 6.60
C ARG A 111 5.26 4.03 6.19
N LEU A 112 5.47 3.43 5.02
CA LEU A 112 4.68 2.30 4.52
C LEU A 112 5.63 1.27 3.94
N TYR A 113 5.69 0.09 4.57
CA TYR A 113 6.46 -1.04 4.07
C TYR A 113 5.49 -2.09 3.59
N ILE A 114 5.60 -2.43 2.30
CA ILE A 114 4.72 -3.37 1.60
C ILE A 114 5.45 -4.70 1.49
N TYR A 115 4.81 -5.77 1.95
CA TYR A 115 5.34 -7.13 1.84
C TYR A 115 4.34 -7.98 1.07
N LEU A 116 4.85 -8.76 0.11
CA LEU A 116 4.04 -9.57 -0.77
C LEU A 116 4.48 -11.04 -0.70
N ASP A 117 3.66 -11.94 -1.22
CA ASP A 117 4.02 -13.36 -1.31
C ASP A 117 5.18 -13.58 -2.30
N PRO A 118 5.71 -14.83 -2.38
CA PRO A 118 6.89 -15.11 -3.24
C PRO A 118 6.70 -14.78 -4.72
N GLU A 119 5.48 -14.56 -5.17
CA GLU A 119 5.21 -14.19 -6.56
C GLU A 119 5.34 -12.69 -6.82
N TYR A 120 5.82 -11.91 -5.85
CA TYR A 120 6.04 -10.48 -6.03
C TYR A 120 7.00 -10.16 -7.20
N SER A 121 7.76 -11.15 -7.67
CA SER A 121 8.66 -11.00 -8.82
C SER A 121 7.92 -10.62 -10.12
N ARG A 122 6.60 -10.77 -10.12
CA ARG A 122 5.77 -10.37 -11.27
C ARG A 122 5.83 -8.85 -11.50
N TYR A 123 6.14 -8.09 -10.48
CA TYR A 123 6.30 -6.65 -10.59
C TYR A 123 7.73 -6.29 -10.97
#